data_b5fba00551565092ab01472c39b10ab6
#
_entry.id   b5fba00551565092ab01472c39b10ab6
#
_cell.length_a   1.000
_cell.length_b   1.000
_cell.length_c   1.000
_cell.angle_alpha   90.00
_cell.angle_beta   90.00
_cell.angle_gamma   90.00
#
_symmetry.space_group_name_H-M   'P 1'
#
loop_
_entity.id
_entity.type
_entity.pdbx_description
1 polymer ?
#
loop_
_entity_poly.entity_id
_entity_poly.type
_entity_poly.pdbx_seq_one_letter_code
_entity_poly.pdbx_strand_id
1 'polypeptide(L)'
;MKDPKLMMERSPLGSRFFSSSNTLVVAVSTGVDSMVLLDLLQNLPKLRRPRLIVAHVNHHLRTQSTAEEAFLRTYCRQRNLPLEVAQWAVAEHPAKGIEAAARRFRYAFFATVMDKYQAQAVATAHHQDDLAETVLMKLIRGGRIEQLGALRWQRPFANGALIRPLLALNKQDLRRYAKD
;
A
#
# COMPACT_ATOMS: atom_id res chain seq x y z
N MET A 1 -15.56 -17.18 -9.25
CA MET A 1 -14.43 -16.87 -8.36
C MET A 1 -13.68 -15.67 -8.94
N LYS A 2 -13.39 -14.64 -8.15
CA LYS A 2 -12.68 -13.47 -8.66
C LYS A 2 -11.18 -13.79 -8.69
N ASP A 3 -10.55 -13.67 -9.85
CA ASP A 3 -9.09 -13.72 -9.98
C ASP A 3 -8.52 -12.36 -9.59
N PRO A 4 -7.75 -12.26 -8.49
CA PRO A 4 -7.21 -10.99 -8.01
C PRO A 4 -6.34 -10.27 -9.03
N LYS A 5 -5.55 -11.01 -9.80
CA LYS A 5 -4.69 -10.46 -10.84
C LYS A 5 -5.52 -9.82 -11.95
N LEU A 6 -6.49 -10.54 -12.47
CA LEU A 6 -7.37 -10.06 -13.54
C LEU A 6 -8.17 -8.83 -13.08
N MET A 7 -8.66 -8.83 -11.83
CA MET A 7 -9.39 -7.69 -11.27
C MET A 7 -8.53 -6.46 -11.11
N MET A 8 -7.30 -6.62 -10.66
CA MET A 8 -6.33 -5.52 -10.57
C MET A 8 -5.99 -4.97 -11.95
N GLU A 9 -5.74 -5.82 -12.94
CA GLU A 9 -5.42 -5.43 -14.31
C GLU A 9 -6.57 -4.67 -15.00
N ARG A 10 -7.81 -5.06 -14.74
CA ARG A 10 -9.02 -4.43 -15.29
C ARG A 10 -9.50 -3.23 -14.48
N SER A 11 -8.83 -2.90 -13.38
CA SER A 11 -9.18 -1.73 -12.58
C SER A 11 -8.97 -0.43 -13.37
N PRO A 12 -9.61 0.68 -12.97
CA PRO A 12 -9.38 2.01 -13.58
C PRO A 12 -7.92 2.48 -13.52
N LEU A 13 -7.07 1.81 -12.74
CA LEU A 13 -5.65 2.10 -12.60
C LEU A 13 -4.79 1.47 -13.69
N GLY A 14 -5.29 0.38 -14.30
CA GLY A 14 -4.52 -0.48 -15.17
C GLY A 14 -3.93 0.22 -16.39
N SER A 15 -4.70 1.09 -17.05
CA SER A 15 -4.25 1.83 -18.24
C SER A 15 -3.28 2.96 -17.92
N ARG A 16 -3.38 3.55 -16.72
CA ARG A 16 -2.59 4.73 -16.34
C ARG A 16 -1.29 4.39 -15.62
N PHE A 17 -1.33 3.43 -14.70
CA PHE A 17 -0.22 3.16 -13.79
C PHE A 17 0.53 1.86 -14.09
N PHE A 18 -0.13 0.88 -14.71
CA PHE A 18 0.49 -0.42 -15.00
C PHE A 18 1.09 -0.41 -16.41
N SER A 19 2.30 0.12 -16.48
CA SER A 19 3.12 0.16 -17.69
C SER A 19 4.59 0.01 -17.31
N SER A 20 5.38 -0.63 -18.16
CA SER A 20 6.83 -0.77 -17.96
C SER A 20 7.59 0.56 -18.00
N SER A 21 6.97 1.64 -18.49
CA SER A 21 7.52 3.00 -18.46
C SER A 21 7.33 3.71 -17.11
N ASN A 22 6.48 3.19 -16.24
CA ASN A 22 6.16 3.81 -14.95
C ASN A 22 7.05 3.25 -13.82
N THR A 23 7.25 4.07 -12.79
CA THR A 23 7.80 3.66 -11.50
C THR A 23 6.72 3.78 -10.43
N LEU A 24 6.51 2.73 -9.64
CA LEU A 24 5.57 2.75 -8.51
C LEU A 24 6.30 2.48 -7.20
N VAL A 25 6.01 3.28 -6.19
CA VAL A 25 6.32 2.94 -4.80
C VAL A 25 5.24 1.99 -4.28
N VAL A 26 5.62 0.89 -3.67
CA VAL A 26 4.69 -0.07 -3.06
C VAL A 26 4.86 -0.02 -1.55
N ALA A 27 3.83 0.44 -0.84
CA ALA A 27 3.82 0.51 0.62
C ALA A 27 3.60 -0.90 1.20
N VAL A 28 4.61 -1.44 1.87
CA VAL A 28 4.58 -2.80 2.42
C VAL A 28 4.74 -2.76 3.94
N SER A 29 3.76 -3.33 4.64
CA SER A 29 3.75 -3.48 6.11
C SER A 29 4.09 -4.88 6.58
N THR A 30 4.49 -5.79 5.67
CA THR A 30 4.68 -7.24 5.89
C THR A 30 3.41 -8.04 6.22
N GLY A 31 2.28 -7.38 6.39
CA GLY A 31 0.98 -8.05 6.48
C GLY A 31 0.57 -8.68 5.14
N VAL A 32 -0.29 -9.72 5.22
CA VAL A 32 -0.75 -10.51 4.06
C VAL A 32 -1.19 -9.64 2.91
N ASP A 33 -2.04 -8.64 3.15
CA ASP A 33 -2.62 -7.80 2.11
C ASP A 33 -1.55 -7.01 1.33
N SER A 34 -0.53 -6.50 2.03
CA SER A 34 0.56 -5.75 1.41
C SER A 34 1.55 -6.66 0.66
N MET A 35 1.76 -7.87 1.13
CA MET A 35 2.58 -8.87 0.43
C MET A 35 1.87 -9.38 -0.82
N VAL A 36 0.56 -9.62 -0.76
CA VAL A 36 -0.26 -9.96 -1.93
C VAL A 36 -0.24 -8.84 -2.98
N LEU A 37 -0.37 -7.57 -2.56
CA LEU A 37 -0.24 -6.44 -3.47
C LEU A 37 1.10 -6.45 -4.21
N LEU A 38 2.20 -6.63 -3.46
CA LEU A 38 3.55 -6.65 -4.03
C LEU A 38 3.70 -7.79 -5.02
N ASP A 39 3.24 -8.98 -4.67
CA ASP A 39 3.31 -10.17 -5.51
C ASP A 39 2.48 -10.00 -6.79
N LEU A 40 1.24 -9.55 -6.69
CA LEU A 40 0.38 -9.28 -7.85
C LEU A 40 1.03 -8.29 -8.84
N LEU A 41 1.65 -7.21 -8.32
CA LEU A 41 2.34 -6.24 -9.16
C LEU A 41 3.60 -6.82 -9.83
N GLN A 42 4.34 -7.68 -9.14
CA GLN A 42 5.51 -8.38 -9.70
C GLN A 42 5.10 -9.36 -10.81
N ASN A 43 3.93 -9.97 -10.71
CA ASN A 43 3.43 -10.97 -11.65
C ASN A 43 2.61 -10.37 -12.80
N LEU A 44 2.56 -9.05 -12.94
CA LEU A 44 1.99 -8.43 -14.14
C LEU A 44 2.77 -8.82 -15.41
N PRO A 45 2.10 -8.90 -16.57
CA PRO A 45 2.78 -9.08 -17.86
C PRO A 45 3.91 -8.03 -18.05
N LYS A 46 5.02 -8.42 -18.66
CA LYS A 46 6.24 -7.60 -18.76
C LYS A 46 5.97 -6.16 -19.22
N LEU A 47 5.14 -5.97 -20.24
CA LEU A 47 4.80 -4.63 -20.76
C LEU A 47 3.91 -3.81 -19.83
N ARG A 48 3.20 -4.46 -18.92
CA ARG A 48 2.30 -3.83 -17.94
C ARG A 48 2.90 -3.76 -16.53
N ARG A 49 4.09 -4.28 -16.33
CA ARG A 49 4.78 -4.29 -15.05
C ARG A 49 5.60 -3.03 -14.89
N PRO A 50 5.20 -2.10 -13.98
CA PRO A 50 6.02 -0.93 -13.67
C PRO A 50 7.31 -1.35 -12.93
N ARG A 51 8.28 -0.45 -12.91
CA ARG A 51 9.41 -0.55 -11.97
C ARG A 51 8.87 -0.40 -10.55
N LEU A 52 9.12 -1.36 -9.68
CA LEU A 52 8.63 -1.37 -8.30
C LEU A 52 9.74 -0.95 -7.34
N ILE A 53 9.41 -0.03 -6.43
CA ILE A 53 10.24 0.39 -5.29
C ILE A 53 9.45 0.05 -4.03
N VAL A 54 9.95 -0.83 -3.22
CA VAL A 54 9.30 -1.20 -1.94
C VAL A 54 9.60 -0.13 -0.89
N ALA A 55 8.57 0.35 -0.20
CA ALA A 55 8.70 1.30 0.91
C ALA A 55 8.09 0.71 2.19
N HIS A 56 8.90 0.57 3.23
CA HIS A 56 8.52 0.03 4.52
C HIS A 56 8.80 1.04 5.63
N VAL A 57 7.87 1.17 6.57
CA VAL A 57 8.08 1.96 7.79
C VAL A 57 8.06 1.02 8.99
N ASN A 58 9.17 0.94 9.70
CA ASN A 58 9.24 0.29 10.98
C ASN A 58 8.87 1.28 12.07
N HIS A 59 7.69 1.10 12.64
CA HIS A 59 7.15 1.99 13.67
C HIS A 59 7.61 1.61 15.10
N HIS A 60 8.31 0.49 15.29
CA HIS A 60 8.71 -0.05 16.58
C HIS A 60 7.56 -0.18 17.61
N LEU A 61 6.33 -0.33 17.14
CA LEU A 61 5.14 -0.45 17.99
C LEU A 61 4.89 -1.89 18.48
N ARG A 62 5.58 -2.87 17.89
CA ARG A 62 5.47 -4.30 18.20
C ARG A 62 6.84 -4.91 18.30
N THR A 63 7.00 -5.91 19.19
CA THR A 63 8.25 -6.67 19.34
C THR A 63 8.69 -7.36 18.05
N GLN A 64 7.75 -7.74 17.19
CA GLN A 64 7.99 -8.44 15.93
C GLN A 64 8.47 -7.50 14.80
N SER A 65 8.39 -6.17 14.96
CA SER A 65 8.69 -5.20 13.89
C SER A 65 10.10 -5.37 13.30
N THR A 66 11.10 -5.72 14.11
CA THR A 66 12.47 -5.97 13.65
C THR A 66 12.58 -7.24 12.81
N ALA A 67 11.89 -8.31 13.21
CA ALA A 67 11.87 -9.56 12.45
C ALA A 67 11.10 -9.40 11.12
N GLU A 68 10.00 -8.66 11.14
CA GLU A 68 9.23 -8.30 9.95
C GLU A 68 10.08 -7.53 8.93
N GLU A 69 10.86 -6.55 9.39
CA GLU A 69 11.79 -5.81 8.54
C GLU A 69 12.90 -6.71 7.97
N ALA A 70 13.51 -7.55 8.80
CA ALA A 70 14.56 -8.47 8.37
C ALA A 70 14.05 -9.45 7.29
N PHE A 71 12.82 -9.96 7.46
CA PHE A 71 12.15 -10.78 6.47
C PHE A 71 11.98 -10.00 5.15
N LEU A 72 11.47 -8.78 5.20
CA LEU A 72 11.24 -7.97 4.01
C LEU A 72 12.54 -7.63 3.28
N ARG A 73 13.62 -7.34 4.00
CA ARG A 73 14.95 -7.12 3.42
C ARG A 73 15.44 -8.34 2.63
N THR A 74 15.28 -9.53 3.22
CA THR A 74 15.64 -10.80 2.58
C THR A 74 14.78 -11.06 1.35
N TYR A 75 13.47 -10.89 1.47
CA TYR A 75 12.51 -11.05 0.36
C TYR A 75 12.86 -10.14 -0.83
N CYS A 76 13.10 -8.85 -0.58
CA CYS A 76 13.43 -7.88 -1.61
C CYS A 76 14.77 -8.17 -2.28
N ARG A 77 15.79 -8.57 -1.51
CA ARG A 77 17.11 -8.96 -2.03
C ARG A 77 17.00 -10.14 -2.99
N GLN A 78 16.29 -11.19 -2.62
CA GLN A 78 16.10 -12.38 -3.45
C GLN A 78 15.39 -12.10 -4.77
N ARG A 79 14.60 -11.02 -4.84
CA ARG A 79 13.80 -10.62 -6.01
C ARG A 79 14.35 -9.41 -6.75
N ASN A 80 15.53 -8.92 -6.37
CA ASN A 80 16.15 -7.71 -6.92
C ASN A 80 15.22 -6.49 -6.88
N LEU A 81 14.44 -6.35 -5.79
CA LEU A 81 13.56 -5.22 -5.57
C LEU A 81 14.28 -4.15 -4.74
N PRO A 82 14.37 -2.90 -5.21
CA PRO A 82 14.81 -1.79 -4.38
C PRO A 82 13.90 -1.63 -3.17
N LEU A 83 14.51 -1.51 -1.97
CA LEU A 83 13.80 -1.36 -0.71
C LEU A 83 14.28 -0.10 0.01
N GLU A 84 13.34 0.77 0.35
CA GLU A 84 13.53 1.92 1.24
C GLU A 84 12.86 1.63 2.58
N VAL A 85 13.57 1.89 3.66
CA VAL A 85 13.06 1.67 5.02
C VAL A 85 13.23 2.93 5.84
N ALA A 86 12.16 3.37 6.49
CA ALA A 86 12.21 4.39 7.52
C ALA A 86 12.01 3.77 8.90
N GLN A 87 12.80 4.26 9.87
CA GLN A 87 12.68 3.92 11.28
C GLN A 87 11.98 5.08 11.99
N TRP A 88 10.85 4.80 12.66
CA TRP A 88 10.22 5.79 13.53
C TRP A 88 10.61 5.50 14.97
N ALA A 89 11.56 6.26 15.50
CA ALA A 89 12.13 5.99 16.81
C ALA A 89 11.06 6.09 17.91
N VAL A 90 11.09 5.18 18.88
CA VAL A 90 10.15 5.15 20.01
C VAL A 90 10.13 6.46 20.79
N ALA A 91 11.30 7.13 20.91
CA ALA A 91 11.43 8.42 21.56
C ALA A 91 10.65 9.56 20.86
N GLU A 92 10.29 9.38 19.59
CA GLU A 92 9.52 10.35 18.81
C GLU A 92 7.99 10.09 18.88
N HIS A 93 7.58 9.02 19.57
CA HIS A 93 6.17 8.66 19.67
C HIS A 93 5.45 9.63 20.63
N PRO A 94 4.37 10.27 20.19
CA PRO A 94 3.59 11.14 21.05
C PRO A 94 2.81 10.34 22.09
N ALA A 95 2.63 10.91 23.27
CA ALA A 95 1.84 10.28 24.33
C ALA A 95 0.34 10.09 23.96
N LYS A 96 -0.17 10.90 23.04
CA LYS A 96 -1.55 10.81 22.53
C LYS A 96 -1.58 10.91 21.01
N GLY A 97 -2.54 10.21 20.39
CA GLY A 97 -2.75 10.28 18.93
C GLY A 97 -1.65 9.58 18.12
N ILE A 98 -1.05 8.53 18.68
CA ILE A 98 0.05 7.77 18.04
C ILE A 98 -0.30 7.26 16.63
N GLU A 99 -1.53 6.82 16.40
CA GLU A 99 -1.97 6.35 15.08
C GLU A 99 -1.95 7.47 14.03
N ALA A 100 -2.43 8.66 14.41
CA ALA A 100 -2.41 9.81 13.51
C ALA A 100 -0.97 10.29 13.23
N ALA A 101 -0.09 10.25 14.23
CA ALA A 101 1.33 10.58 14.09
C ALA A 101 2.05 9.53 13.21
N ALA A 102 1.86 8.25 13.46
CA ALA A 102 2.38 7.15 12.65
C ALA A 102 1.93 7.27 11.19
N ARG A 103 0.65 7.63 10.99
CA ARG A 103 0.13 7.88 9.65
C ARG A 103 0.83 9.07 8.98
N ARG A 104 1.01 10.20 9.66
CA ARG A 104 1.73 11.37 9.11
C ARG A 104 3.15 11.01 8.73
N PHE A 105 3.90 10.37 9.64
CA PHE A 105 5.27 9.92 9.42
C PHE A 105 5.36 9.03 8.17
N ARG A 106 4.52 8.01 8.08
CA ARG A 106 4.48 7.09 6.95
C ARG A 106 4.22 7.79 5.62
N TYR A 107 3.26 8.71 5.57
CA TYR A 107 2.95 9.41 4.33
C TYR A 107 4.05 10.41 3.94
N ALA A 108 4.68 11.09 4.89
CA ALA A 108 5.85 11.93 4.62
C ALA A 108 6.99 11.11 4.01
N PHE A 109 7.28 9.95 4.57
CA PHE A 109 8.29 9.04 4.02
C PHE A 109 7.93 8.56 2.60
N PHE A 110 6.69 8.19 2.33
CA PHE A 110 6.29 7.80 0.98
C PHE A 110 6.48 8.94 -0.03
N ALA A 111 6.19 10.17 0.35
CA ALA A 111 6.42 11.33 -0.52
C ALA A 111 7.92 11.50 -0.85
N THR A 112 8.80 11.35 0.14
CA THR A 112 10.27 11.38 -0.05
C THR A 112 10.74 10.28 -0.98
N VAL A 113 10.22 9.04 -0.82
CA VAL A 113 10.58 7.92 -1.72
C VAL A 113 10.06 8.16 -3.13
N MET A 114 8.83 8.67 -3.28
CA MET A 114 8.29 9.01 -4.60
C MET A 114 9.16 10.05 -5.32
N ASP A 115 9.60 11.08 -4.61
CA ASP A 115 10.47 12.13 -5.17
C ASP A 115 11.83 11.56 -5.57
N LYS A 116 12.48 10.80 -4.69
CA LYS A 116 13.78 10.14 -4.94
C LYS A 116 13.80 9.30 -6.21
N TYR A 117 12.72 8.57 -6.47
CA TYR A 117 12.64 7.63 -7.60
C TYR A 117 11.81 8.17 -8.77
N GLN A 118 11.36 9.43 -8.71
CA GLN A 118 10.47 10.05 -9.70
C GLN A 118 9.26 9.17 -10.01
N ALA A 119 8.68 8.59 -8.94
CA ALA A 119 7.59 7.64 -9.07
C ALA A 119 6.25 8.35 -9.32
N GLN A 120 5.45 7.81 -10.24
CA GLN A 120 4.15 8.36 -10.62
C GLN A 120 3.08 8.12 -9.56
N ALA A 121 3.24 7.08 -8.73
CA ALA A 121 2.30 6.82 -7.65
C ALA A 121 2.89 5.99 -6.51
N VAL A 122 2.24 6.05 -5.34
CA VAL A 122 2.39 5.08 -4.26
C VAL A 122 1.16 4.17 -4.20
N ALA A 123 1.38 2.86 -4.27
CA ALA A 123 0.35 1.84 -4.14
C ALA A 123 0.22 1.37 -2.70
N THR A 124 -1.01 1.31 -2.19
CA THR A 124 -1.35 0.81 -0.85
C THR A 124 -2.34 -0.33 -0.93
N ALA A 125 -2.25 -1.30 -0.01
CA ALA A 125 -3.03 -2.53 -0.01
C ALA A 125 -4.45 -2.38 0.58
N HIS A 126 -5.05 -1.19 0.51
CA HIS A 126 -6.43 -1.01 0.91
C HIS A 126 -7.37 -1.81 0.01
N HIS A 127 -8.30 -2.53 0.62
CA HIS A 127 -9.24 -3.43 -0.03
C HIS A 127 -10.71 -3.09 0.31
N GLN A 128 -11.65 -3.89 -0.14
CA GLN A 128 -13.09 -3.62 -0.01
C GLN A 128 -13.54 -3.52 1.45
N ASP A 129 -12.97 -4.34 2.35
CA ASP A 129 -13.37 -4.32 3.77
C ASP A 129 -12.91 -3.02 4.46
N ASP A 130 -11.74 -2.46 4.11
CA ASP A 130 -11.29 -1.15 4.59
C ASP A 130 -12.24 -0.02 4.16
N LEU A 131 -12.80 -0.17 2.95
CA LEU A 131 -13.82 0.75 2.45
C LEU A 131 -15.08 0.68 3.32
N ALA A 132 -15.57 -0.53 3.60
CA ALA A 132 -16.74 -0.75 4.45
C ALA A 132 -16.52 -0.21 5.86
N GLU A 133 -15.36 -0.50 6.46
CA GLU A 133 -14.97 0.03 7.77
C GLU A 133 -14.93 1.57 7.79
N THR A 134 -14.31 2.17 6.77
CA THR A 134 -14.21 3.63 6.65
C THR A 134 -15.59 4.28 6.57
N VAL A 135 -16.52 3.70 5.79
CA VAL A 135 -17.90 4.18 5.66
C VAL A 135 -18.63 4.04 7.01
N LEU A 136 -18.54 2.87 7.65
CA LEU A 136 -19.18 2.60 8.93
C LEU A 136 -18.68 3.57 10.03
N MET A 137 -17.37 3.76 10.12
CA MET A 137 -16.79 4.69 11.12
C MET A 137 -17.23 6.14 10.89
N LYS A 138 -17.40 6.56 9.63
CA LYS A 138 -17.93 7.90 9.32
C LYS A 138 -19.41 8.03 9.72
N LEU A 139 -20.22 7.01 9.46
CA LEU A 139 -21.63 6.97 9.86
C LEU A 139 -21.77 7.06 11.39
N ILE A 140 -21.01 6.27 12.14
CA ILE A 140 -21.02 6.28 13.61
C ILE A 140 -20.65 7.66 14.17
N ARG A 141 -19.76 8.39 13.49
CA ARG A 141 -19.34 9.75 13.90
C ARG A 141 -20.31 10.85 13.44
N GLY A 142 -21.49 10.50 12.93
CA GLY A 142 -22.51 11.45 12.48
C GLY A 142 -22.20 12.13 11.15
N GLY A 143 -21.34 11.55 10.35
CA GLY A 143 -21.03 12.05 8.99
C GLY A 143 -22.26 11.98 8.08
N ARG A 144 -22.54 13.07 7.35
CA ARG A 144 -23.60 13.07 6.34
C ARG A 144 -23.23 12.16 5.17
N ILE A 145 -24.24 11.57 4.52
CA ILE A 145 -24.09 10.65 3.38
C ILE A 145 -23.21 11.27 2.26
N GLU A 146 -23.33 12.57 2.03
CA GLU A 146 -22.53 13.34 1.05
C GLU A 146 -21.02 13.38 1.40
N GLN A 147 -20.69 13.26 2.69
CA GLN A 147 -19.31 13.22 3.21
C GLN A 147 -18.75 11.79 3.31
N LEU A 148 -19.55 10.78 3.00
CA LEU A 148 -19.14 9.38 2.96
C LEU A 148 -18.20 9.08 1.78
N GLY A 149 -17.58 10.13 1.20
CA GLY A 149 -16.57 10.00 0.14
C GLY A 149 -15.71 8.78 0.37
N ALA A 150 -16.15 7.68 -0.24
CA ALA A 150 -15.56 6.36 -0.12
C ALA A 150 -14.08 6.42 -0.50
N LEU A 151 -13.29 5.47 -0.03
CA LEU A 151 -11.95 5.27 -0.53
C LEU A 151 -12.00 5.19 -2.06
N ARG A 152 -11.39 6.15 -2.74
CA ARG A 152 -11.31 6.16 -4.19
C ARG A 152 -10.13 5.31 -4.66
N TRP A 153 -10.22 4.76 -5.86
CA TRP A 153 -9.12 4.03 -6.50
C TRP A 153 -7.81 4.82 -6.50
N GLN A 154 -7.91 6.13 -6.66
CA GLN A 154 -6.79 7.06 -6.63
C GLN A 154 -7.18 8.39 -5.98
N ARG A 155 -6.17 9.08 -5.45
CA ARG A 155 -6.24 10.49 -5.05
C ARG A 155 -4.91 11.18 -5.33
N PRO A 156 -4.87 12.50 -5.51
CA PRO A 156 -3.62 13.26 -5.57
C PRO A 156 -2.77 13.01 -4.30
N PHE A 157 -1.47 12.84 -4.49
CA PHE A 157 -0.53 12.67 -3.40
C PHE A 157 0.89 13.00 -3.86
N ALA A 158 1.60 13.88 -3.11
CA ALA A 158 2.91 14.39 -3.48
C ALA A 158 2.91 14.89 -4.95
N ASN A 159 3.94 14.54 -5.71
CA ASN A 159 4.06 14.90 -7.14
C ASN A 159 3.30 13.93 -8.07
N GLY A 160 2.41 13.09 -7.54
CA GLY A 160 1.70 12.08 -8.32
C GLY A 160 0.38 11.65 -7.67
N ALA A 161 0.21 10.37 -7.45
CA ALA A 161 -1.02 9.81 -6.89
C ALA A 161 -0.77 8.76 -5.79
N LEU A 162 -1.73 8.62 -4.88
CA LEU A 162 -1.89 7.43 -4.07
C LEU A 162 -2.95 6.56 -4.71
N ILE A 163 -2.60 5.30 -4.98
CA ILE A 163 -3.48 4.34 -5.63
C ILE A 163 -3.78 3.13 -4.73
N ARG A 164 -4.93 2.48 -4.97
CA ARG A 164 -5.42 1.32 -4.22
C ARG A 164 -5.81 0.19 -5.16
N PRO A 165 -4.83 -0.58 -5.65
CA PRO A 165 -5.09 -1.60 -6.65
C PRO A 165 -6.01 -2.74 -6.20
N LEU A 166 -6.12 -2.98 -4.89
CA LEU A 166 -6.91 -4.07 -4.31
C LEU A 166 -8.35 -3.67 -3.94
N LEU A 167 -8.80 -2.45 -4.27
CA LEU A 167 -10.05 -1.88 -3.77
C LEU A 167 -11.31 -2.68 -4.17
N ALA A 168 -11.26 -3.47 -5.25
CA ALA A 168 -12.36 -4.35 -5.67
C ALA A 168 -12.32 -5.76 -5.06
N LEU A 169 -11.26 -6.09 -4.32
CA LEU A 169 -11.06 -7.38 -3.67
C LEU A 169 -11.47 -7.32 -2.22
N ASN A 170 -11.99 -8.41 -1.69
CA ASN A 170 -12.22 -8.56 -0.26
C ASN A 170 -11.06 -9.32 0.40
N LYS A 171 -11.03 -9.30 1.73
CA LYS A 171 -9.98 -9.95 2.52
C LYS A 171 -9.90 -11.46 2.33
N GLN A 172 -11.01 -12.12 2.01
CA GLN A 172 -11.04 -13.55 1.75
C GLN A 172 -10.34 -13.89 0.42
N ASP A 173 -10.56 -13.07 -0.61
CA ASP A 173 -9.88 -13.22 -1.91
C ASP A 173 -8.35 -13.09 -1.73
N LEU A 174 -7.89 -12.12 -0.94
CA LEU A 174 -6.46 -11.90 -0.66
C LEU A 174 -5.84 -13.07 0.14
N ARG A 175 -6.54 -13.54 1.17
CA ARG A 175 -6.07 -14.69 1.97
C ARG A 175 -6.00 -15.98 1.17
N ARG A 176 -6.92 -16.17 0.23
CA ARG A 176 -6.90 -17.33 -0.65
C ARG A 176 -5.69 -17.26 -1.58
N TYR A 177 -5.51 -16.14 -2.27
CA TYR A 177 -4.35 -15.92 -3.12
C TYR A 177 -3.02 -16.15 -2.41
N ALA A 178 -2.92 -15.78 -1.14
CA ALA A 178 -1.70 -15.95 -0.34
C ALA A 178 -1.42 -17.41 0.06
N LYS A 179 -2.39 -18.33 -0.09
CA LYS A 179 -2.22 -19.76 0.22
C LYS A 179 -1.86 -20.61 -1.00
N ASP A 180 -2.20 -20.13 -2.18
CA ASP A 180 -1.89 -20.74 -3.48
C ASP A 180 -0.47 -20.36 -3.92
#